data_fffd4599440b179579eb7dbadb75dac8
#
_entry.id   fffd4599440b179579eb7dbadb75dac8
#
_cell.length_a   1.000
_cell.length_b   1.000
_cell.length_c   1.000
_cell.angle_alpha   90.00
_cell.angle_beta   90.00
_cell.angle_gamma   90.00
#
_symmetry.space_group_name_H-M   'P 1'
#
loop_
_entity.id
_entity.type
_entity.pdbx_description
1 polymer ?
#
loop_
_entity_poly.entity_id
_entity_poly.type
_entity_poly.pdbx_seq_one_letter_code
_entity_poly.pdbx_strand_id
1 'polypeptide(L)'
;VLSAVLLATTGWSWYLGQVAEATVDRTDAIPGSGNEDSGGAAEAMNLLLVGSDSRADLTEEQLAELYAGTDSGLNTDTMILVHVPADGSAASFVSFPRDSYVQIPGHGEDKLNAAYAYGYAAVDSSLPETERQAGGAQLLVQTIHDLTGLQIDHYAEVDLLGFFELTSVVGGVEVNLCAAVDDREYSGAYFPAGPQTIAGADALKFVRQRHHYDNGLGDFNRIIRQQVFIAGVLRNMLSTDVLLDPGKQRELVEAAARSLTVDQDLDLFSLAAQMQSVTLDGITFQTVPMADPYAEDEQGRSIVRLEDEDTLHQFFAQLSAEPEAPEAPAAPPAPVDPSTVSVEVLNGSGISGLAASAQGELEAAGFTVTGTGNAD
;
A
#
# COMPACT_ATOMS: atom_id res chain seq x y z
N VAL A 1 9.31 -31.22 26.56
CA VAL A 1 10.00 -30.32 25.63
C VAL A 1 9.00 -29.56 24.79
N LEU A 2 8.08 -30.22 24.07
CA LEU A 2 7.09 -29.57 23.21
C LEU A 2 6.22 -28.56 23.98
N SER A 3 5.71 -28.93 25.16
CA SER A 3 4.91 -28.04 26.02
C SER A 3 5.69 -26.82 26.52
N ALA A 4 7.00 -26.96 26.77
CA ALA A 4 7.83 -25.84 27.18
C ALA A 4 8.11 -24.87 26.02
N VAL A 5 8.25 -25.38 24.79
CA VAL A 5 8.39 -24.57 23.59
C VAL A 5 7.09 -23.81 23.32
N LEU A 6 5.94 -24.48 23.38
CA LEU A 6 4.64 -23.84 23.22
C LEU A 6 4.40 -22.72 24.26
N LEU A 7 4.70 -23.00 25.54
CA LEU A 7 4.60 -21.98 26.58
C LEU A 7 5.56 -20.80 26.39
N ALA A 8 6.75 -21.05 25.87
CA ALA A 8 7.72 -20.00 25.58
C ALA A 8 7.26 -19.13 24.39
N THR A 9 6.78 -19.74 23.31
CA THR A 9 6.31 -18.99 22.14
C THR A 9 5.03 -18.21 22.43
N THR A 10 4.02 -18.82 23.07
CA THR A 10 2.80 -18.11 23.43
C THR A 10 3.05 -17.03 24.47
N GLY A 11 3.92 -17.27 25.45
CA GLY A 11 4.31 -16.27 26.45
C GLY A 11 5.08 -15.11 25.82
N TRP A 12 5.93 -15.37 24.84
CA TRP A 12 6.65 -14.34 24.11
C TRP A 12 5.69 -13.49 23.26
N SER A 13 4.79 -14.12 22.49
CA SER A 13 3.79 -13.40 21.70
C SER A 13 2.87 -12.52 22.60
N TRP A 14 2.44 -13.06 23.73
CA TRP A 14 1.66 -12.28 24.71
C TRP A 14 2.45 -11.09 25.26
N TYR A 15 3.74 -11.28 25.58
CA TYR A 15 4.62 -10.19 26.05
C TYR A 15 4.76 -9.09 24.98
N LEU A 16 4.99 -9.45 23.73
CA LEU A 16 5.06 -8.48 22.63
C LEU A 16 3.75 -7.70 22.45
N GLY A 17 2.60 -8.38 22.58
CA GLY A 17 1.29 -7.73 22.56
C GLY A 17 1.14 -6.71 23.70
N GLN A 18 1.56 -7.06 24.91
CA GLN A 18 1.54 -6.11 26.04
C GLN A 18 2.46 -4.90 25.83
N VAL A 19 3.61 -5.09 25.19
CA VAL A 19 4.52 -4.00 24.83
C VAL A 19 3.86 -3.08 23.79
N ALA A 20 3.24 -3.64 22.77
CA ALA A 20 2.51 -2.86 21.77
C ALA A 20 1.38 -2.05 22.37
N GLU A 21 0.48 -2.69 23.13
CA GLU A 21 -0.68 -2.05 23.78
C GLU A 21 -0.28 -0.96 24.79
N ALA A 22 0.83 -1.12 25.47
CA ALA A 22 1.32 -0.12 26.43
C ALA A 22 2.01 1.09 25.79
N THR A 23 2.32 1.02 24.50
CA THR A 23 3.16 2.02 23.83
C THR A 23 2.40 2.78 22.73
N VAL A 24 1.39 2.14 22.11
CA VAL A 24 0.65 2.71 20.98
C VAL A 24 -0.26 3.86 21.43
N ASP A 25 -0.27 4.93 20.65
CA ASP A 25 -1.21 6.03 20.84
C ASP A 25 -2.58 5.69 20.25
N ARG A 26 -3.66 6.13 20.93
CA ARG A 26 -5.03 5.80 20.53
C ARG A 26 -5.85 7.05 20.29
N THR A 27 -6.71 7.00 19.25
CA THR A 27 -7.62 8.08 18.86
C THR A 27 -9.02 7.54 18.60
N ASP A 28 -10.04 8.39 18.80
CA ASP A 28 -11.44 8.06 18.47
C ASP A 28 -11.69 8.36 16.97
N ALA A 29 -11.09 7.56 16.09
CA ALA A 29 -11.10 7.81 14.66
C ALA A 29 -12.34 7.25 13.94
N ILE A 30 -13.03 6.26 14.53
CA ILE A 30 -14.18 5.62 13.90
C ILE A 30 -15.45 6.39 14.28
N PRO A 31 -16.18 6.97 13.29
CA PRO A 31 -17.38 7.75 13.58
C PRO A 31 -18.50 6.86 14.09
N GLY A 32 -19.28 7.36 15.07
CA GLY A 32 -20.43 6.64 15.62
C GLY A 32 -21.64 6.53 14.66
N SER A 33 -21.60 7.18 13.50
CA SER A 33 -22.59 7.08 12.41
C SER A 33 -21.96 7.49 11.08
N GLY A 34 -22.53 7.00 9.95
CA GLY A 34 -22.01 7.28 8.62
C GLY A 34 -20.80 6.41 8.26
N ASN A 35 -20.71 5.24 8.87
CA ASN A 35 -19.74 4.18 8.57
C ASN A 35 -20.39 2.82 8.88
N GLU A 36 -21.66 2.67 8.54
CA GLU A 36 -22.41 1.46 8.83
C GLU A 36 -22.12 0.38 7.78
N ASP A 37 -22.17 -0.89 8.19
CA ASP A 37 -22.01 -2.02 7.27
C ASP A 37 -23.13 -2.02 6.21
N SER A 38 -22.72 -1.92 4.95
CA SER A 38 -23.63 -2.00 3.79
C SER A 38 -23.86 -3.43 3.29
N GLY A 39 -23.43 -4.46 4.03
CA GLY A 39 -23.68 -5.87 3.75
C GLY A 39 -22.50 -6.62 3.12
N GLY A 40 -21.28 -6.21 3.43
CA GLY A 40 -20.05 -6.94 3.09
C GLY A 40 -19.93 -8.30 3.80
N ALA A 41 -18.90 -9.06 3.44
CA ALA A 41 -18.62 -10.34 4.08
C ALA A 41 -18.28 -10.13 5.57
N ALA A 42 -19.03 -10.75 6.45
CA ALA A 42 -19.13 -10.50 7.90
C ALA A 42 -17.84 -10.71 8.72
N GLU A 43 -16.69 -10.91 8.11
CA GLU A 43 -15.41 -11.15 8.81
C GLU A 43 -14.19 -10.59 8.06
N ALA A 44 -14.37 -9.89 6.94
CA ALA A 44 -13.29 -9.14 6.27
C ALA A 44 -12.97 -7.88 7.08
N MET A 45 -11.72 -7.47 7.12
CA MET A 45 -11.26 -6.28 7.84
C MET A 45 -10.82 -5.20 6.86
N ASN A 46 -11.32 -3.99 7.06
CA ASN A 46 -10.94 -2.78 6.32
C ASN A 46 -10.23 -1.80 7.26
N LEU A 47 -8.93 -1.66 7.09
CA LEU A 47 -8.11 -0.72 7.85
C LEU A 47 -7.75 0.48 6.95
N LEU A 48 -8.09 1.69 7.36
CA LEU A 48 -7.61 2.90 6.72
C LEU A 48 -6.26 3.31 7.29
N LEU A 49 -5.21 3.16 6.49
CA LEU A 49 -3.85 3.60 6.81
C LEU A 49 -3.62 5.00 6.24
N VAL A 50 -3.23 5.93 7.11
CA VAL A 50 -3.03 7.34 6.76
C VAL A 50 -1.60 7.77 7.07
N GLY A 51 -0.98 8.48 6.14
CA GLY A 51 0.29 9.18 6.37
C GLY A 51 0.03 10.67 6.54
N SER A 52 0.36 11.19 7.72
CA SER A 52 0.23 12.62 8.02
C SER A 52 1.57 13.35 7.92
N ASP A 53 1.53 14.64 7.52
CA ASP A 53 2.70 15.51 7.53
C ASP A 53 2.82 16.25 8.89
N SER A 54 2.38 15.60 9.99
CA SER A 54 2.53 16.12 11.33
C SER A 54 4.01 16.24 11.70
N ARG A 55 4.38 17.37 12.27
CA ARG A 55 5.75 17.71 12.70
C ARG A 55 5.79 18.14 14.16
N ALA A 56 4.71 17.91 14.88
CA ALA A 56 4.54 18.42 16.24
C ALA A 56 5.62 17.91 17.20
N ASP A 57 6.08 16.68 16.98
CA ASP A 57 7.05 15.99 17.85
C ASP A 57 8.49 16.05 17.32
N LEU A 58 8.73 16.77 16.21
CA LEU A 58 10.05 16.90 15.61
C LEU A 58 10.84 18.08 16.19
N THR A 59 12.11 17.84 16.53
CA THR A 59 13.06 18.91 16.88
C THR A 59 13.51 19.69 15.63
N GLU A 60 14.07 20.89 15.82
CA GLU A 60 14.60 21.68 14.69
C GLU A 60 15.71 20.94 13.93
N GLU A 61 16.53 20.15 14.64
CA GLU A 61 17.57 19.33 14.00
C GLU A 61 16.96 18.22 13.16
N GLN A 62 15.94 17.54 13.66
CA GLN A 62 15.20 16.51 12.91
C GLN A 62 14.48 17.10 11.69
N LEU A 63 13.82 18.26 11.84
CA LEU A 63 13.19 18.95 10.70
C LEU A 63 14.21 19.28 9.60
N ALA A 64 15.43 19.72 9.97
CA ALA A 64 16.49 19.99 9.02
C ALA A 64 17.01 18.71 8.34
N GLU A 65 17.19 17.61 9.10
CA GLU A 65 17.63 16.31 8.58
C GLU A 65 16.62 15.71 7.60
N LEU A 66 15.33 15.82 7.94
CA LEU A 66 14.23 15.30 7.14
C LEU A 66 13.84 16.19 5.95
N TYR A 67 14.51 17.33 5.78
CA TYR A 67 14.11 18.33 4.78
C TYR A 67 12.61 18.68 4.90
N ALA A 68 12.11 18.65 6.10
CA ALA A 68 10.75 19.01 6.42
C ALA A 68 10.74 20.49 6.88
N GLY A 69 10.07 21.36 6.16
CA GLY A 69 9.93 22.76 6.61
C GLY A 69 9.27 22.86 8.00
N THR A 70 9.10 24.07 8.53
CA THR A 70 8.49 24.29 9.87
C THR A 70 6.97 24.29 9.86
N ASP A 71 6.34 24.39 8.68
CA ASP A 71 4.88 24.45 8.56
C ASP A 71 4.32 23.02 8.59
N SER A 72 3.69 22.63 9.69
CA SER A 72 2.92 21.39 9.78
C SER A 72 1.60 21.55 9.03
N GLY A 73 1.37 20.70 8.03
CA GLY A 73 0.07 20.60 7.35
C GLY A 73 -0.88 19.68 8.12
N LEU A 74 -2.17 20.04 8.15
CA LEU A 74 -3.25 19.14 8.60
C LEU A 74 -3.74 18.22 7.47
N ASN A 75 -3.05 18.23 6.33
CA ASN A 75 -3.44 17.44 5.18
C ASN A 75 -2.83 16.03 5.25
N THR A 76 -3.64 15.05 4.92
CA THR A 76 -3.21 13.67 4.76
C THR A 76 -2.65 13.47 3.34
N ASP A 77 -1.36 13.16 3.24
CA ASP A 77 -0.68 13.03 1.95
C ASP A 77 -0.70 11.60 1.40
N THR A 78 -0.95 10.63 2.25
CA THR A 78 -1.03 9.21 1.92
C THR A 78 -2.30 8.63 2.56
N MET A 79 -3.15 8.00 1.76
CA MET A 79 -4.35 7.31 2.21
C MET A 79 -4.41 5.97 1.49
N ILE A 80 -4.41 4.89 2.27
CA ILE A 80 -4.40 3.53 1.75
C ILE A 80 -5.44 2.71 2.52
N LEU A 81 -6.40 2.13 1.80
CA LEU A 81 -7.28 1.14 2.37
C LEU A 81 -6.60 -0.23 2.31
N VAL A 82 -6.44 -0.86 3.46
CA VAL A 82 -5.94 -2.23 3.58
C VAL A 82 -7.13 -3.13 3.82
N HIS A 83 -7.45 -3.95 2.83
CA HIS A 83 -8.51 -4.94 2.90
C HIS A 83 -7.90 -6.33 3.15
N VAL A 84 -8.33 -6.99 4.23
CA VAL A 84 -7.94 -8.36 4.58
C VAL A 84 -9.19 -9.21 4.59
N PRO A 85 -9.33 -10.21 3.68
CA PRO A 85 -10.47 -11.12 3.68
C PRO A 85 -10.55 -11.93 4.97
N ALA A 86 -11.74 -12.47 5.25
CA ALA A 86 -12.04 -13.25 6.46
C ALA A 86 -11.08 -14.43 6.70
N ASP A 87 -10.60 -15.07 5.64
CA ASP A 87 -9.67 -16.20 5.73
C ASP A 87 -8.21 -15.79 6.01
N GLY A 88 -7.92 -14.49 5.99
CA GLY A 88 -6.57 -13.94 6.22
C GLY A 88 -5.52 -14.40 5.20
N SER A 89 -5.92 -14.91 4.03
CA SER A 89 -5.00 -15.48 3.04
C SER A 89 -4.28 -14.43 2.20
N ALA A 90 -4.84 -13.23 2.11
CA ALA A 90 -4.39 -12.15 1.26
C ALA A 90 -4.50 -10.79 1.98
N ALA A 91 -3.89 -9.76 1.40
CA ALA A 91 -4.11 -8.37 1.79
C ALA A 91 -4.03 -7.47 0.56
N SER A 92 -5.06 -6.67 0.33
CA SER A 92 -5.12 -5.70 -0.77
C SER A 92 -4.91 -4.29 -0.24
N PHE A 93 -3.91 -3.61 -0.77
CA PHE A 93 -3.58 -2.22 -0.45
C PHE A 93 -4.06 -1.33 -1.59
N VAL A 94 -5.11 -0.55 -1.36
CA VAL A 94 -5.68 0.37 -2.36
C VAL A 94 -5.32 1.80 -1.99
N SER A 95 -4.48 2.43 -2.80
CA SER A 95 -4.04 3.82 -2.61
C SER A 95 -5.05 4.80 -3.22
N PHE A 96 -5.37 5.87 -2.48
CA PHE A 96 -6.15 6.99 -2.96
C PHE A 96 -5.23 8.18 -3.27
N PRO A 97 -5.24 8.73 -4.50
CA PRO A 97 -4.57 9.99 -4.76
C PRO A 97 -5.13 11.09 -3.85
N ARG A 98 -4.28 11.84 -3.19
CA ARG A 98 -4.70 12.90 -2.25
C ARG A 98 -5.54 14.01 -2.91
N ASP A 99 -5.32 14.22 -4.22
CA ASP A 99 -6.03 15.21 -5.03
C ASP A 99 -7.30 14.63 -5.68
N SER A 100 -7.77 13.43 -5.28
CA SER A 100 -9.05 12.86 -5.70
C SER A 100 -10.17 13.82 -5.34
N TYR A 101 -10.96 14.23 -6.34
CA TYR A 101 -12.06 15.18 -6.18
C TYR A 101 -13.32 14.41 -5.85
N VAL A 102 -13.76 14.51 -4.59
CA VAL A 102 -14.79 13.65 -4.00
C VAL A 102 -15.79 14.48 -3.20
N GLN A 103 -16.98 13.93 -3.00
CA GLN A 103 -17.96 14.50 -2.08
C GLN A 103 -17.50 14.30 -0.64
N ILE A 104 -17.28 15.39 0.10
CA ILE A 104 -16.96 15.35 1.53
C ILE A 104 -18.23 15.66 2.34
N PRO A 105 -18.68 14.80 3.24
CA PRO A 105 -19.90 14.98 4.02
C PRO A 105 -19.96 16.36 4.70
N GLY A 106 -21.01 17.11 4.43
CA GLY A 106 -21.23 18.46 4.99
C GLY A 106 -20.41 19.59 4.35
N HIS A 107 -19.48 19.30 3.43
CA HIS A 107 -18.57 20.30 2.84
C HIS A 107 -18.67 20.43 1.30
N GLY A 108 -19.37 19.49 0.62
CA GLY A 108 -19.44 19.46 -0.83
C GLY A 108 -18.22 18.79 -1.47
N GLU A 109 -18.04 19.00 -2.79
CA GLU A 109 -16.91 18.40 -3.51
C GLU A 109 -15.62 19.18 -3.26
N ASP A 110 -14.57 18.47 -2.85
CA ASP A 110 -13.20 19.00 -2.76
C ASP A 110 -12.18 17.84 -2.85
N LYS A 111 -10.90 18.16 -2.75
CA LYS A 111 -9.82 17.18 -2.72
C LYS A 111 -9.92 16.31 -1.46
N LEU A 112 -9.73 15.01 -1.60
CA LEU A 112 -9.85 14.04 -0.51
C LEU A 112 -8.97 14.40 0.71
N ASN A 113 -7.77 14.92 0.47
CA ASN A 113 -6.86 15.33 1.54
C ASN A 113 -7.40 16.50 2.40
N ALA A 114 -8.40 17.22 1.95
CA ALA A 114 -9.04 18.29 2.72
C ALA A 114 -10.02 17.75 3.77
N ALA A 115 -10.50 16.52 3.63
CA ALA A 115 -11.49 15.94 4.56
C ALA A 115 -11.00 15.96 6.01
N TYR A 116 -9.77 15.53 6.26
CA TYR A 116 -9.17 15.57 7.60
C TYR A 116 -9.14 17.00 8.17
N ALA A 117 -8.67 17.96 7.37
CA ALA A 117 -8.58 19.36 7.80
C ALA A 117 -9.96 19.95 8.11
N TYR A 118 -11.00 19.61 7.35
CA TYR A 118 -12.37 20.05 7.61
C TYR A 118 -12.92 19.45 8.90
N GLY A 119 -12.75 18.13 9.12
CA GLY A 119 -13.19 17.48 10.35
C GLY A 119 -12.48 18.04 11.58
N TYR A 120 -11.16 18.23 11.50
CA TYR A 120 -10.36 18.87 12.54
C TYR A 120 -10.83 20.30 12.87
N ALA A 121 -11.13 21.10 11.85
CA ALA A 121 -11.58 22.48 12.03
C ALA A 121 -13.03 22.58 12.53
N ALA A 122 -13.86 21.55 12.34
CA ALA A 122 -15.24 21.51 12.83
C ALA A 122 -15.34 21.30 14.34
N VAL A 123 -14.30 20.74 14.97
CA VAL A 123 -14.25 20.57 16.44
C VAL A 123 -13.89 21.88 17.11
N ASP A 124 -14.49 22.16 18.29
CA ASP A 124 -14.25 23.39 19.05
C ASP A 124 -12.74 23.52 19.37
N SER A 125 -12.17 24.67 19.00
CA SER A 125 -10.74 24.96 19.19
C SER A 125 -10.29 25.03 20.66
N SER A 126 -11.22 25.05 21.60
CA SER A 126 -10.93 24.99 23.06
C SER A 126 -10.72 23.56 23.56
N LEU A 127 -11.08 22.56 22.78
CA LEU A 127 -10.89 21.14 23.12
C LEU A 127 -9.44 20.70 22.89
N PRO A 128 -9.02 19.61 23.54
CA PRO A 128 -7.70 19.05 23.35
C PRO A 128 -7.36 18.75 21.89
N GLU A 129 -6.10 18.85 21.55
CA GLU A 129 -5.61 18.56 20.20
C GLU A 129 -6.01 17.16 19.72
N THR A 130 -5.96 16.17 20.60
CA THR A 130 -6.36 14.78 20.32
C THR A 130 -7.83 14.65 19.91
N GLU A 131 -8.74 15.44 20.50
CA GLU A 131 -10.15 15.44 20.10
C GLU A 131 -10.35 16.09 18.71
N ARG A 132 -9.57 17.12 18.40
CA ARG A 132 -9.60 17.77 17.10
C ARG A 132 -9.05 16.86 16.01
N GLN A 133 -7.97 16.13 16.30
CA GLN A 133 -7.40 15.10 15.42
C GLN A 133 -8.41 13.96 15.19
N ALA A 134 -9.09 13.51 16.25
CA ALA A 134 -10.16 12.52 16.13
C ALA A 134 -11.27 12.98 15.17
N GLY A 135 -11.73 14.24 15.29
CA GLY A 135 -12.70 14.81 14.37
C GLY A 135 -12.23 14.83 12.91
N GLY A 136 -10.93 15.09 12.70
CA GLY A 136 -10.30 14.99 11.37
C GLY A 136 -10.35 13.57 10.82
N ALA A 137 -9.92 12.59 11.62
CA ALA A 137 -9.92 11.18 11.26
C ALA A 137 -11.35 10.67 10.98
N GLN A 138 -12.34 11.03 11.83
CA GLN A 138 -13.74 10.63 11.65
C GLN A 138 -14.33 11.10 10.32
N LEU A 139 -14.11 12.37 9.93
CA LEU A 139 -14.61 12.86 8.66
C LEU A 139 -13.90 12.21 7.46
N LEU A 140 -12.62 11.94 7.57
CA LEU A 140 -11.89 11.20 6.54
C LEU A 140 -12.41 9.76 6.40
N VAL A 141 -12.61 9.04 7.50
CA VAL A 141 -13.20 7.69 7.53
C VAL A 141 -14.56 7.69 6.87
N GLN A 142 -15.44 8.64 7.24
CA GLN A 142 -16.77 8.76 6.64
C GLN A 142 -16.70 9.05 5.13
N THR A 143 -15.76 9.91 4.71
CA THR A 143 -15.55 10.21 3.28
C THR A 143 -15.11 8.99 2.49
N ILE A 144 -14.20 8.17 3.05
CA ILE A 144 -13.74 6.93 2.42
C ILE A 144 -14.85 5.88 2.42
N HIS A 145 -15.64 5.78 3.48
CA HIS A 145 -16.82 4.90 3.52
C HIS A 145 -17.79 5.24 2.38
N ASP A 146 -18.20 6.51 2.26
CA ASP A 146 -19.14 6.95 1.22
C ASP A 146 -18.59 6.68 -0.19
N LEU A 147 -17.28 6.84 -0.38
CA LEU A 147 -16.62 6.63 -1.66
C LEU A 147 -16.52 5.15 -2.05
N THR A 148 -16.31 4.27 -1.07
CA THR A 148 -16.03 2.84 -1.32
C THR A 148 -17.23 1.92 -1.13
N GLY A 149 -18.22 2.36 -0.37
CA GLY A 149 -19.33 1.53 0.11
C GLY A 149 -18.90 0.48 1.15
N LEU A 150 -17.65 0.51 1.63
CA LEU A 150 -17.15 -0.41 2.64
C LEU A 150 -17.21 0.22 4.03
N GLN A 151 -17.61 -0.55 5.03
CA GLN A 151 -17.37 -0.18 6.42
C GLN A 151 -15.87 -0.14 6.68
N ILE A 152 -15.39 0.92 7.30
CA ILE A 152 -14.00 1.03 7.76
C ILE A 152 -13.97 0.57 9.22
N ASP A 153 -13.37 -0.58 9.47
CA ASP A 153 -13.34 -1.19 10.79
C ASP A 153 -12.31 -0.56 11.69
N HIS A 154 -11.16 -0.18 11.09
CA HIS A 154 -10.01 0.34 11.82
C HIS A 154 -9.33 1.50 11.11
N TYR A 155 -8.63 2.29 11.91
CA TYR A 155 -7.82 3.42 11.48
C TYR A 155 -6.41 3.33 12.06
N ALA A 156 -5.40 3.60 11.24
CA ALA A 156 -4.03 3.76 11.69
C ALA A 156 -3.37 4.95 10.98
N GLU A 157 -2.69 5.78 11.76
CA GLU A 157 -1.96 6.94 11.26
C GLU A 157 -0.48 6.81 11.58
N VAL A 158 0.36 7.19 10.61
CA VAL A 158 1.82 7.27 10.73
C VAL A 158 2.23 8.71 10.43
N ASP A 159 2.93 9.34 11.34
CA ASP A 159 3.54 10.65 11.11
C ASP A 159 4.97 10.52 10.53
N LEU A 160 5.61 11.67 10.28
CA LEU A 160 6.96 11.69 9.69
C LEU A 160 8.01 11.07 10.61
N LEU A 161 7.93 11.31 11.93
CA LEU A 161 8.88 10.76 12.90
C LEU A 161 8.71 9.25 13.00
N GLY A 162 7.48 8.77 13.12
CA GLY A 162 7.15 7.36 13.16
C GLY A 162 7.63 6.61 11.93
N PHE A 163 7.41 7.17 10.74
CA PHE A 163 7.92 6.59 9.50
C PHE A 163 9.46 6.49 9.50
N PHE A 164 10.16 7.55 9.94
CA PHE A 164 11.62 7.54 10.05
C PHE A 164 12.11 6.46 11.02
N GLU A 165 11.52 6.36 12.22
CA GLU A 165 11.90 5.37 13.23
C GLU A 165 11.65 3.95 12.73
N LEU A 166 10.46 3.66 12.21
CA LEU A 166 10.09 2.34 11.71
C LEU A 166 11.04 1.87 10.60
N THR A 167 11.30 2.74 9.62
CA THR A 167 12.21 2.38 8.51
C THR A 167 13.65 2.18 8.95
N SER A 168 14.08 2.86 9.99
CA SER A 168 15.41 2.70 10.56
C SER A 168 15.55 1.34 11.28
N VAL A 169 14.54 0.91 12.05
CA VAL A 169 14.55 -0.37 12.77
C VAL A 169 14.48 -1.56 11.81
N VAL A 170 13.68 -1.49 10.74
CA VAL A 170 13.63 -2.58 9.73
C VAL A 170 14.90 -2.66 8.86
N GLY A 171 15.85 -1.74 9.04
CA GLY A 171 17.11 -1.72 8.28
C GLY A 171 17.00 -1.14 6.88
N GLY A 172 15.90 -0.42 6.58
CA GLY A 172 15.63 0.18 5.28
C GLY A 172 15.04 -0.79 4.26
N VAL A 173 14.84 -0.31 3.06
CA VAL A 173 14.28 -1.06 1.92
C VAL A 173 15.26 -1.08 0.77
N GLU A 174 15.50 -2.25 0.20
CA GLU A 174 16.30 -2.38 -1.01
C GLU A 174 15.46 -1.96 -2.23
N VAL A 175 15.96 -0.97 -2.95
CA VAL A 175 15.36 -0.47 -4.20
C VAL A 175 16.37 -0.50 -5.33
N ASN A 176 15.89 -0.69 -6.56
CA ASN A 176 16.73 -0.64 -7.76
C ASN A 176 16.22 0.48 -8.68
N LEU A 177 16.95 1.59 -8.75
CA LEU A 177 16.58 2.74 -9.57
C LEU A 177 17.16 2.61 -10.98
N CYS A 178 16.28 2.69 -12.00
CA CYS A 178 16.70 2.63 -13.41
C CYS A 178 17.55 3.84 -13.82
N ALA A 179 17.36 4.99 -13.18
CA ALA A 179 18.10 6.22 -13.42
C ALA A 179 18.42 6.93 -12.09
N ALA A 180 19.47 7.73 -12.09
CA ALA A 180 19.78 8.57 -10.93
C ALA A 180 18.69 9.63 -10.74
N VAL A 181 18.39 9.96 -9.48
CA VAL A 181 17.39 10.95 -9.07
C VAL A 181 18.12 12.11 -8.42
N ASP A 182 17.85 13.35 -8.85
CA ASP A 182 18.32 14.57 -8.20
C ASP A 182 17.15 15.54 -8.02
N ASP A 183 16.53 15.50 -6.85
CA ASP A 183 15.42 16.36 -6.42
C ASP A 183 15.78 17.12 -5.14
N ARG A 184 17.07 17.48 -5.01
CA ARG A 184 17.62 18.18 -3.83
C ARG A 184 16.99 19.54 -3.57
N GLU A 185 16.49 20.17 -4.61
CA GLU A 185 15.84 21.48 -4.51
C GLU A 185 14.50 21.43 -3.78
N TYR A 186 13.73 20.35 -3.96
CA TYR A 186 12.35 20.26 -3.45
C TYR A 186 12.22 19.27 -2.29
N SER A 187 12.73 18.05 -2.44
CA SER A 187 12.58 16.98 -1.42
C SER A 187 13.88 16.66 -0.68
N GLY A 188 14.99 17.24 -1.09
CA GLY A 188 16.32 16.87 -0.59
C GLY A 188 16.83 15.53 -1.13
N ALA A 189 16.09 14.87 -2.03
CA ALA A 189 16.41 13.55 -2.53
C ALA A 189 17.56 13.56 -3.53
N TYR A 190 18.57 12.71 -3.29
CA TYR A 190 19.61 12.40 -4.25
C TYR A 190 19.93 10.90 -4.17
N PHE A 191 19.60 10.17 -5.22
CA PHE A 191 19.79 8.72 -5.28
C PHE A 191 20.49 8.34 -6.58
N PRO A 192 21.61 7.60 -6.54
CA PRO A 192 22.24 7.07 -7.75
C PRO A 192 21.37 6.03 -8.43
N ALA A 193 21.63 5.74 -9.70
CA ALA A 193 21.05 4.59 -10.38
C ALA A 193 21.60 3.28 -9.81
N GLY A 194 20.80 2.22 -9.89
CA GLY A 194 21.16 0.87 -9.46
C GLY A 194 20.59 0.47 -8.10
N PRO A 195 20.98 -0.73 -7.63
CA PRO A 195 20.51 -1.26 -6.34
C PRO A 195 21.10 -0.48 -5.17
N GLN A 196 20.26 -0.15 -4.19
CA GLN A 196 20.64 0.55 -2.97
C GLN A 196 19.63 0.32 -1.86
N THR A 197 20.06 0.38 -0.61
CA THR A 197 19.18 0.32 0.57
C THR A 197 18.86 1.74 1.02
N ILE A 198 17.58 2.05 1.16
CA ILE A 198 17.06 3.35 1.59
C ILE A 198 16.41 3.20 2.97
N ALA A 199 16.85 4.00 3.94
CA ALA A 199 16.38 3.94 5.34
C ALA A 199 16.32 5.35 5.96
N GLY A 200 15.61 5.51 7.08
CA GLY A 200 15.59 6.71 7.88
C GLY A 200 15.20 7.96 7.09
N ALA A 201 15.99 9.03 7.17
CA ALA A 201 15.72 10.29 6.46
C ALA A 201 15.64 10.13 4.94
N ASP A 202 16.46 9.27 4.36
CA ASP A 202 16.43 9.02 2.92
C ASP A 202 15.17 8.25 2.48
N ALA A 203 14.61 7.40 3.35
CA ALA A 203 13.32 6.76 3.10
C ALA A 203 12.20 7.81 2.98
N LEU A 204 12.19 8.78 3.87
CA LEU A 204 11.21 9.87 3.82
C LEU A 204 11.36 10.72 2.57
N LYS A 205 12.60 11.11 2.20
CA LYS A 205 12.87 11.81 0.95
C LYS A 205 12.42 11.02 -0.27
N PHE A 206 12.63 9.71 -0.28
CA PHE A 206 12.25 8.82 -1.37
C PHE A 206 10.74 8.76 -1.57
N VAL A 207 9.96 8.56 -0.50
CA VAL A 207 8.49 8.44 -0.58
C VAL A 207 7.77 9.78 -0.79
N ARG A 208 8.45 10.91 -0.53
CA ARG A 208 7.92 12.27 -0.74
C ARG A 208 8.28 12.88 -2.08
N GLN A 209 9.26 12.34 -2.80
CA GLN A 209 9.75 12.88 -4.06
C GLN A 209 8.65 12.95 -5.12
N ARG A 210 8.54 14.10 -5.81
CA ARG A 210 7.56 14.35 -6.88
C ARG A 210 8.20 14.83 -8.18
N HIS A 211 9.31 15.55 -8.10
CA HIS A 211 10.00 16.17 -9.23
C HIS A 211 11.08 15.23 -9.77
N HIS A 212 11.65 15.53 -10.88
CA HIS A 212 12.69 14.78 -11.60
C HIS A 212 12.19 14.00 -12.83
N TYR A 213 10.92 13.58 -12.88
CA TYR A 213 10.37 12.96 -14.09
C TYR A 213 9.47 13.97 -14.79
N ASP A 214 9.93 14.51 -15.95
CA ASP A 214 9.18 15.47 -16.77
C ASP A 214 7.99 14.83 -17.53
N ASN A 215 7.45 13.74 -17.00
CA ASN A 215 6.32 13.04 -17.60
C ASN A 215 4.94 13.53 -17.12
N GLY A 216 4.89 14.56 -16.27
CA GLY A 216 3.66 15.08 -15.67
C GLY A 216 3.02 14.18 -14.61
N LEU A 217 3.61 13.02 -14.30
CA LEU A 217 3.08 12.00 -13.40
C LEU A 217 3.62 12.09 -11.96
N GLY A 218 4.08 13.26 -11.51
CA GLY A 218 4.80 13.42 -10.25
C GLY A 218 4.12 12.78 -9.04
N ASP A 219 2.82 12.97 -8.87
CA ASP A 219 2.06 12.41 -7.76
C ASP A 219 1.83 10.90 -7.91
N PHE A 220 1.55 10.41 -9.11
CA PHE A 220 1.41 8.96 -9.36
C PHE A 220 2.74 8.23 -9.19
N ASN A 221 3.84 8.81 -9.64
CA ASN A 221 5.18 8.28 -9.38
C ASN A 221 5.47 8.20 -7.87
N ARG A 222 4.95 9.14 -7.07
CA ARG A 222 5.02 9.09 -5.61
C ARG A 222 4.23 7.91 -5.06
N ILE A 223 2.99 7.70 -5.49
CA ILE A 223 2.15 6.57 -5.06
C ILE A 223 2.87 5.24 -5.36
N ILE A 224 3.41 5.06 -6.56
CA ILE A 224 4.17 3.85 -6.92
C ILE A 224 5.37 3.65 -6.00
N ARG A 225 6.13 4.71 -5.69
CA ARG A 225 7.26 4.62 -4.75
C ARG A 225 6.81 4.26 -3.34
N GLN A 226 5.70 4.81 -2.87
CA GLN A 226 5.12 4.46 -1.57
C GLN A 226 4.72 2.98 -1.54
N GLN A 227 4.04 2.48 -2.57
CA GLN A 227 3.66 1.06 -2.68
C GLN A 227 4.88 0.14 -2.67
N VAL A 228 5.89 0.43 -3.49
CA VAL A 228 7.15 -0.34 -3.53
C VAL A 228 7.86 -0.29 -2.17
N PHE A 229 7.85 0.86 -1.51
CA PHE A 229 8.51 1.03 -0.22
C PHE A 229 7.77 0.26 0.88
N ILE A 230 6.45 0.35 0.96
CA ILE A 230 5.62 -0.41 1.92
C ILE A 230 5.80 -1.92 1.69
N ALA A 231 5.77 -2.38 0.43
CA ALA A 231 6.05 -3.79 0.11
C ALA A 231 7.43 -4.24 0.60
N GLY A 232 8.44 -3.40 0.48
CA GLY A 232 9.80 -3.65 0.99
C GLY A 232 9.85 -3.71 2.51
N VAL A 233 9.18 -2.78 3.21
CA VAL A 233 9.05 -2.79 4.68
C VAL A 233 8.39 -4.10 5.14
N LEU A 234 7.24 -4.46 4.57
CA LEU A 234 6.53 -5.70 4.91
C LEU A 234 7.40 -6.93 4.67
N ARG A 235 8.14 -6.98 3.55
CA ARG A 235 9.09 -8.07 3.27
C ARG A 235 10.17 -8.19 4.34
N ASN A 236 10.72 -7.07 4.79
CA ASN A 236 11.75 -7.07 5.82
C ASN A 236 11.20 -7.47 7.20
N MET A 237 10.00 -7.00 7.55
CA MET A 237 9.30 -7.40 8.78
C MET A 237 9.01 -8.91 8.83
N LEU A 238 8.65 -9.50 7.69
CA LEU A 238 8.37 -10.93 7.55
C LEU A 238 9.62 -11.76 7.23
N SER A 239 10.81 -11.17 7.27
CA SER A 239 12.06 -11.89 7.01
C SER A 239 12.40 -12.88 8.11
N THR A 240 13.09 -13.96 7.74
CA THR A 240 13.58 -14.97 8.70
C THR A 240 14.49 -14.36 9.77
N ASP A 241 15.22 -13.31 9.43
CA ASP A 241 16.15 -12.63 10.34
C ASP A 241 15.42 -11.90 11.48
N VAL A 242 14.23 -11.39 11.22
CA VAL A 242 13.36 -10.78 12.23
C VAL A 242 12.55 -11.86 12.97
N LEU A 243 11.95 -12.79 12.24
CA LEU A 243 11.08 -13.82 12.82
C LEU A 243 11.82 -14.78 13.78
N LEU A 244 13.12 -14.99 13.60
CA LEU A 244 13.93 -15.87 14.45
C LEU A 244 14.72 -15.13 15.55
N ASP A 245 14.73 -13.81 15.57
CA ASP A 245 15.46 -13.00 16.55
C ASP A 245 14.49 -12.28 17.51
N PRO A 246 14.31 -12.74 18.75
CA PRO A 246 13.44 -12.11 19.71
C PRO A 246 13.80 -10.63 20.03
N GLY A 247 15.09 -10.27 19.94
CA GLY A 247 15.53 -8.89 20.13
C GLY A 247 15.01 -7.97 19.04
N LYS A 248 15.18 -8.36 17.78
CA LYS A 248 14.65 -7.63 16.62
C LYS A 248 13.13 -7.58 16.60
N GLN A 249 12.44 -8.66 16.98
CA GLN A 249 10.98 -8.66 17.11
C GLN A 249 10.51 -7.60 18.11
N ARG A 250 11.14 -7.53 19.27
CA ARG A 250 10.80 -6.54 20.29
C ARG A 250 11.08 -5.12 19.80
N GLU A 251 12.26 -4.85 19.25
CA GLU A 251 12.62 -3.54 18.69
C GLU A 251 11.62 -3.09 17.62
N LEU A 252 11.20 -4.01 16.74
CA LEU A 252 10.23 -3.74 15.70
C LEU A 252 8.85 -3.41 16.28
N VAL A 253 8.37 -4.21 17.24
CA VAL A 253 7.07 -3.97 17.89
C VAL A 253 7.07 -2.64 18.65
N GLU A 254 8.15 -2.35 19.40
CA GLU A 254 8.30 -1.07 20.11
C GLU A 254 8.35 0.12 19.14
N ALA A 255 9.07 0.00 18.02
CA ALA A 255 9.13 1.05 17.02
C ALA A 255 7.78 1.26 16.33
N ALA A 256 7.13 0.18 15.88
CA ALA A 256 5.81 0.25 15.26
C ALA A 256 4.77 0.87 16.22
N ALA A 257 4.74 0.43 17.47
CA ALA A 257 3.79 0.95 18.46
C ALA A 257 4.00 2.44 18.77
N ARG A 258 5.25 2.93 18.79
CA ARG A 258 5.54 4.37 18.97
C ARG A 258 5.27 5.20 17.72
N SER A 259 5.28 4.56 16.56
CA SER A 259 5.15 5.22 15.26
C SER A 259 3.71 5.34 14.79
N LEU A 260 2.80 4.66 15.46
CA LEU A 260 1.40 4.54 15.05
C LEU A 260 0.47 5.20 16.06
N THR A 261 -0.48 5.98 15.56
CA THR A 261 -1.72 6.31 16.27
C THR A 261 -2.84 5.47 15.67
N VAL A 262 -3.51 4.67 16.49
CA VAL A 262 -4.56 3.75 16.02
C VAL A 262 -5.92 4.10 16.65
N ASP A 263 -7.01 3.56 16.05
CA ASP A 263 -8.33 3.69 16.67
C ASP A 263 -8.40 3.00 18.04
N GLN A 264 -9.44 3.33 18.83
CA GLN A 264 -9.58 2.82 20.19
C GLN A 264 -9.83 1.31 20.25
N ASP A 265 -10.46 0.74 19.22
CA ASP A 265 -10.93 -0.64 19.20
C ASP A 265 -9.96 -1.59 18.46
N LEU A 266 -8.92 -1.08 17.78
CA LEU A 266 -7.93 -1.91 17.10
C LEU A 266 -7.11 -2.73 18.11
N ASP A 267 -7.33 -4.04 18.13
CA ASP A 267 -6.49 -4.98 18.85
C ASP A 267 -5.31 -5.40 17.95
N LEU A 268 -4.13 -4.87 18.23
CA LEU A 268 -2.91 -5.16 17.46
C LEU A 268 -2.52 -6.63 17.49
N PHE A 269 -2.90 -7.36 18.55
CA PHE A 269 -2.64 -8.80 18.64
C PHE A 269 -3.56 -9.59 17.71
N SER A 270 -4.83 -9.25 17.68
CA SER A 270 -5.81 -9.84 16.75
C SER A 270 -5.47 -9.54 15.30
N LEU A 271 -5.07 -8.29 14.98
CA LEU A 271 -4.58 -7.92 13.66
C LEU A 271 -3.37 -8.77 13.25
N ALA A 272 -2.36 -8.88 14.12
CA ALA A 272 -1.18 -9.70 13.84
C ALA A 272 -1.53 -11.19 13.66
N ALA A 273 -2.49 -11.71 14.42
CA ALA A 273 -2.97 -13.09 14.30
C ALA A 273 -3.71 -13.31 12.97
N GLN A 274 -4.57 -12.38 12.55
CA GLN A 274 -5.27 -12.44 11.27
C GLN A 274 -4.31 -12.38 10.08
N MET A 275 -3.29 -11.54 10.18
CA MET A 275 -2.27 -11.41 9.13
C MET A 275 -1.24 -12.56 9.11
N GLN A 276 -1.26 -13.49 10.06
CA GLN A 276 -0.29 -14.60 10.11
C GLN A 276 -0.33 -15.50 8.86
N SER A 277 -1.48 -15.60 8.21
CA SER A 277 -1.67 -16.39 6.99
C SER A 277 -1.28 -15.64 5.71
N VAL A 278 -1.14 -14.32 5.78
CA VAL A 278 -0.79 -13.49 4.62
C VAL A 278 0.65 -13.78 4.21
N THR A 279 0.82 -14.24 2.99
CA THR A 279 2.16 -14.42 2.37
C THR A 279 2.51 -13.21 1.52
N LEU A 280 3.78 -13.01 1.22
CA LEU A 280 4.20 -11.90 0.35
C LEU A 280 3.56 -11.96 -1.05
N ASP A 281 3.29 -13.16 -1.55
CA ASP A 281 2.62 -13.38 -2.84
C ASP A 281 1.10 -13.09 -2.76
N GLY A 282 0.51 -13.10 -1.56
CA GLY A 282 -0.86 -12.73 -1.29
C GLY A 282 -1.09 -11.23 -1.08
N ILE A 283 -0.02 -10.42 -1.12
CA ILE A 283 -0.14 -8.96 -0.97
C ILE A 283 -0.24 -8.31 -2.34
N THR A 284 -1.31 -7.55 -2.57
CA THR A 284 -1.51 -6.78 -3.80
C THR A 284 -1.53 -5.27 -3.52
N PHE A 285 -0.97 -4.49 -4.44
CA PHE A 285 -1.00 -3.04 -4.40
C PHE A 285 -1.72 -2.51 -5.62
N GLN A 286 -2.71 -1.67 -5.40
CA GLN A 286 -3.53 -1.07 -6.44
C GLN A 286 -3.73 0.41 -6.16
N THR A 287 -4.19 1.15 -7.16
CA THR A 287 -4.67 2.52 -6.99
C THR A 287 -6.16 2.52 -7.35
N VAL A 288 -6.97 3.28 -6.63
CA VAL A 288 -8.39 3.43 -6.91
C VAL A 288 -8.62 3.77 -8.39
N PRO A 289 -9.64 3.19 -9.06
CA PRO A 289 -9.93 3.48 -10.47
C PRO A 289 -10.18 4.98 -10.73
N MET A 290 -9.59 5.49 -11.80
CA MET A 290 -9.61 6.91 -12.14
C MET A 290 -10.11 7.11 -13.56
N ALA A 291 -11.09 8.02 -13.74
CA ALA A 291 -11.60 8.44 -15.04
C ALA A 291 -10.67 9.47 -15.71
N ASP A 292 -10.14 10.44 -14.95
CA ASP A 292 -9.21 11.45 -15.46
C ASP A 292 -8.20 11.86 -14.37
N PRO A 293 -6.94 11.44 -14.49
CA PRO A 293 -5.89 11.78 -13.54
C PRO A 293 -5.33 13.22 -13.67
N TYR A 294 -5.72 13.98 -14.68
CA TYR A 294 -5.20 15.30 -15.02
C TYR A 294 -6.28 16.37 -15.12
N ALA A 295 -7.42 16.15 -14.50
CA ALA A 295 -8.52 17.08 -14.52
C ALA A 295 -8.20 18.39 -13.78
N GLU A 296 -8.97 19.41 -14.07
CA GLU A 296 -9.02 20.67 -13.32
C GLU A 296 -10.45 20.88 -12.79
N ASP A 297 -10.55 21.50 -11.62
CA ASP A 297 -11.83 21.96 -11.09
C ASP A 297 -12.23 23.32 -11.69
N GLU A 298 -13.39 23.85 -11.27
CA GLU A 298 -13.91 25.15 -11.75
C GLU A 298 -12.98 26.33 -11.40
N GLN A 299 -12.10 26.17 -10.42
CA GLN A 299 -11.12 27.18 -9.99
C GLN A 299 -9.77 27.02 -10.69
N GLY A 300 -9.60 26.04 -11.57
CA GLY A 300 -8.36 25.71 -12.27
C GLY A 300 -7.32 25.04 -11.36
N ARG A 301 -7.77 24.41 -10.25
CA ARG A 301 -6.88 23.59 -9.41
C ARG A 301 -6.76 22.19 -10.03
N SER A 302 -5.55 21.65 -10.12
CA SER A 302 -5.36 20.25 -10.55
C SER A 302 -6.03 19.29 -9.58
N ILE A 303 -6.84 18.39 -10.11
CA ILE A 303 -7.57 17.35 -9.37
C ILE A 303 -7.45 16.01 -10.08
N VAL A 304 -7.79 14.93 -9.39
CA VAL A 304 -7.97 13.60 -9.95
C VAL A 304 -9.46 13.28 -9.94
N ARG A 305 -10.04 12.98 -11.11
CA ARG A 305 -11.40 12.45 -11.18
C ARG A 305 -11.37 10.94 -11.10
N LEU A 306 -12.04 10.42 -10.09
CA LEU A 306 -12.26 8.99 -9.95
C LEU A 306 -13.34 8.51 -10.93
N GLU A 307 -13.43 7.19 -11.14
CA GLU A 307 -14.56 6.58 -11.81
C GLU A 307 -15.86 6.86 -11.06
N ASP A 308 -17.01 6.59 -11.69
CA ASP A 308 -18.31 6.77 -11.06
C ASP A 308 -18.50 5.84 -9.85
N GLU A 309 -19.43 6.23 -8.96
CA GLU A 309 -19.69 5.54 -7.69
C GLU A 309 -20.04 4.05 -7.88
N ASP A 310 -20.84 3.71 -8.90
CA ASP A 310 -21.22 2.33 -9.18
C ASP A 310 -19.98 1.49 -9.55
N THR A 311 -19.08 2.06 -10.35
CA THR A 311 -17.81 1.41 -10.75
C THR A 311 -16.87 1.25 -9.55
N LEU A 312 -16.78 2.26 -8.69
CA LEU A 312 -15.97 2.19 -7.47
C LEU A 312 -16.51 1.15 -6.50
N HIS A 313 -17.82 1.15 -6.23
CA HIS A 313 -18.43 0.14 -5.35
C HIS A 313 -18.25 -1.28 -5.89
N GLN A 314 -18.35 -1.49 -7.22
CA GLN A 314 -18.06 -2.79 -7.83
C GLN A 314 -16.60 -3.19 -7.67
N PHE A 315 -15.67 -2.26 -7.83
CA PHE A 315 -14.24 -2.51 -7.60
C PHE A 315 -13.96 -2.96 -6.16
N PHE A 316 -14.50 -2.25 -5.17
CA PHE A 316 -14.31 -2.58 -3.76
C PHE A 316 -15.05 -3.86 -3.35
N ALA A 317 -16.24 -4.11 -3.88
CA ALA A 317 -16.97 -5.36 -3.66
C ALA A 317 -16.20 -6.59 -4.19
N GLN A 318 -15.43 -6.44 -5.28
CA GLN A 318 -14.58 -7.51 -5.81
C GLN A 318 -13.39 -7.83 -4.90
N LEU A 319 -12.89 -6.86 -4.13
CA LEU A 319 -11.84 -7.12 -3.14
C LEU A 319 -12.35 -7.99 -1.99
N SER A 320 -13.62 -7.81 -1.62
CA SER A 320 -14.30 -8.58 -0.56
C SER A 320 -14.90 -9.90 -1.05
N ALA A 321 -14.94 -10.13 -2.37
CA ALA A 321 -15.39 -11.41 -2.90
C ALA A 321 -14.36 -12.48 -2.51
N GLU A 322 -14.82 -13.55 -1.85
CA GLU A 322 -13.96 -14.72 -1.65
C GLU A 322 -13.34 -15.12 -3.00
N PRO A 323 -12.02 -15.41 -3.04
CA PRO A 323 -11.42 -15.98 -4.24
C PRO A 323 -12.29 -17.18 -4.63
N GLU A 324 -12.89 -17.15 -5.83
CA GLU A 324 -13.56 -18.35 -6.33
C GLU A 324 -12.60 -19.51 -6.11
N ALA A 325 -13.07 -20.53 -5.36
CA ALA A 325 -12.26 -21.72 -5.10
C ALA A 325 -11.63 -22.13 -6.44
N PRO A 326 -10.30 -22.31 -6.53
CA PRO A 326 -9.63 -22.57 -7.80
C PRO A 326 -10.46 -23.61 -8.54
N GLU A 327 -11.02 -23.23 -9.70
CA GLU A 327 -11.70 -24.23 -10.54
C GLU A 327 -10.77 -25.43 -10.59
N ALA A 328 -11.29 -26.58 -10.18
CA ALA A 328 -10.49 -27.81 -10.17
C ALA A 328 -9.72 -27.84 -11.49
N PRO A 329 -8.38 -28.00 -11.50
CA PRO A 329 -7.54 -27.77 -12.67
C PRO A 329 -8.24 -28.39 -13.85
N ALA A 330 -8.62 -27.59 -14.83
CA ALA A 330 -9.27 -28.07 -16.04
C ALA A 330 -8.42 -29.25 -16.49
N ALA A 331 -9.05 -30.41 -16.68
CA ALA A 331 -8.32 -31.61 -17.10
C ALA A 331 -7.36 -31.19 -18.21
N PRO A 332 -6.07 -31.57 -18.14
CA PRO A 332 -5.08 -31.09 -19.10
C PRO A 332 -5.70 -31.26 -20.49
N PRO A 333 -5.67 -30.21 -21.33
CA PRO A 333 -6.27 -30.31 -22.67
C PRO A 333 -5.75 -31.59 -23.30
N ALA A 334 -6.66 -32.37 -23.88
CA ALA A 334 -6.27 -33.61 -24.53
C ALA A 334 -5.11 -33.32 -25.46
N PRO A 335 -4.05 -34.17 -25.52
CA PRO A 335 -2.89 -33.93 -26.37
C PRO A 335 -3.38 -33.67 -27.81
N VAL A 336 -3.12 -32.47 -28.30
CA VAL A 336 -3.45 -32.13 -29.70
C VAL A 336 -2.53 -32.95 -30.57
N ASP A 337 -3.08 -33.66 -31.54
CA ASP A 337 -2.28 -34.42 -32.51
C ASP A 337 -1.41 -33.41 -33.28
N PRO A 338 -0.06 -33.51 -33.21
CA PRO A 338 0.85 -32.58 -33.88
C PRO A 338 0.55 -32.39 -35.37
N SER A 339 -0.01 -33.42 -36.03
CA SER A 339 -0.36 -33.38 -37.47
C SER A 339 -1.51 -32.40 -37.79
N THR A 340 -2.30 -32.03 -36.79
CA THR A 340 -3.40 -31.04 -36.91
C THR A 340 -2.94 -29.61 -36.72
N VAL A 341 -1.69 -29.39 -36.30
CA VAL A 341 -1.13 -28.07 -36.03
C VAL A 341 -0.24 -27.65 -37.19
N SER A 342 -0.56 -26.51 -37.80
CA SER A 342 0.25 -25.90 -38.86
C SER A 342 1.17 -24.84 -38.26
N VAL A 343 2.47 -24.90 -38.54
CA VAL A 343 3.50 -24.02 -37.98
C VAL A 343 4.26 -23.29 -39.06
N GLU A 344 4.45 -22.00 -38.96
CA GLU A 344 5.39 -21.22 -39.78
C GLU A 344 6.62 -20.90 -38.93
N VAL A 345 7.82 -21.12 -39.44
CA VAL A 345 9.09 -20.95 -38.71
C VAL A 345 9.82 -19.72 -39.24
N LEU A 346 9.92 -18.69 -38.39
CA LEU A 346 10.62 -17.46 -38.72
C LEU A 346 11.94 -17.33 -37.87
N ASN A 347 13.05 -17.11 -38.56
CA ASN A 347 14.35 -16.93 -37.95
C ASN A 347 14.60 -15.46 -37.61
N GLY A 348 14.53 -15.11 -36.35
CA GLY A 348 14.86 -13.77 -35.83
C GLY A 348 16.31 -13.64 -35.30
N SER A 349 17.13 -14.70 -35.36
CA SER A 349 18.49 -14.71 -34.77
C SER A 349 19.60 -14.24 -35.74
N GLY A 350 19.33 -14.11 -37.05
CA GLY A 350 20.34 -13.81 -38.04
C GLY A 350 21.30 -14.99 -38.34
N ILE A 351 21.14 -16.14 -37.70
CA ILE A 351 21.98 -17.34 -37.96
C ILE A 351 21.45 -18.06 -39.21
N SER A 352 22.30 -18.17 -40.24
CA SER A 352 21.90 -18.81 -41.50
C SER A 352 21.57 -20.30 -41.30
N GLY A 353 20.43 -20.74 -41.83
CA GLY A 353 19.97 -22.13 -41.82
C GLY A 353 19.21 -22.56 -40.56
N LEU A 354 19.07 -21.71 -39.51
CA LEU A 354 18.41 -22.08 -38.27
C LEU A 354 16.92 -22.42 -38.45
N ALA A 355 16.20 -21.68 -39.28
CA ALA A 355 14.78 -21.97 -39.61
C ALA A 355 14.60 -23.33 -40.31
N ALA A 356 15.51 -23.69 -41.20
CA ALA A 356 15.49 -24.99 -41.87
C ALA A 356 15.80 -26.17 -40.92
N SER A 357 16.71 -25.96 -39.94
CA SER A 357 16.97 -26.94 -38.90
C SER A 357 15.73 -27.16 -38.01
N ALA A 358 15.12 -26.07 -37.57
CA ALA A 358 13.90 -26.12 -36.73
C ALA A 358 12.71 -26.73 -37.50
N GLN A 359 12.59 -26.48 -38.82
CA GLN A 359 11.61 -27.15 -39.67
C GLN A 359 11.76 -28.66 -39.59
N GLY A 360 12.98 -29.18 -39.78
CA GLY A 360 13.21 -30.62 -39.77
C GLY A 360 12.88 -31.28 -38.43
N GLU A 361 13.14 -30.58 -37.32
CA GLU A 361 12.80 -31.06 -35.96
C GLU A 361 11.28 -31.07 -35.72
N LEU A 362 10.56 -30.03 -36.17
CA LEU A 362 9.11 -29.94 -36.06
C LEU A 362 8.39 -30.97 -36.92
N GLU A 363 8.85 -31.20 -38.18
CA GLU A 363 8.32 -32.22 -39.04
C GLU A 363 8.57 -33.63 -38.48
N ALA A 364 9.75 -33.87 -37.91
CA ALA A 364 10.06 -35.11 -37.19
C ALA A 364 9.20 -35.35 -35.96
N ALA A 365 8.75 -34.27 -35.29
CA ALA A 365 7.81 -34.30 -34.18
C ALA A 365 6.34 -34.43 -34.62
N GLY A 366 6.06 -34.44 -35.93
CA GLY A 366 4.74 -34.66 -36.51
C GLY A 366 3.97 -33.39 -36.84
N PHE A 367 4.54 -32.21 -36.68
CA PHE A 367 3.88 -30.93 -37.05
C PHE A 367 3.89 -30.71 -38.58
N THR A 368 2.87 -30.00 -39.07
CA THR A 368 2.84 -29.54 -40.47
C THR A 368 3.50 -28.18 -40.60
N VAL A 369 4.72 -28.11 -41.14
CA VAL A 369 5.38 -26.83 -41.38
C VAL A 369 4.93 -26.24 -42.73
N THR A 370 4.30 -25.06 -42.68
CA THR A 370 3.73 -24.37 -43.85
C THR A 370 4.70 -23.42 -44.53
N GLY A 371 5.77 -23.04 -43.88
CA GLY A 371 6.79 -22.18 -44.44
C GLY A 371 7.94 -21.89 -43.48
N THR A 372 9.08 -21.47 -44.06
CA THR A 372 10.24 -20.97 -43.33
C THR A 372 10.66 -19.62 -43.88
N GLY A 373 11.06 -18.69 -43.00
CA GLY A 373 11.48 -17.34 -43.39
C GLY A 373 12.40 -16.70 -42.36
N ASN A 374 12.71 -15.43 -42.59
CA ASN A 374 13.33 -14.58 -41.58
C ASN A 374 12.24 -13.69 -40.97
N ALA A 375 12.33 -13.47 -39.67
CA ALA A 375 11.55 -12.44 -38.98
C ALA A 375 12.17 -11.07 -39.31
N ASP A 376 11.31 -10.09 -39.61
CA ASP A 376 11.72 -8.70 -39.87
C ASP A 376 12.23 -8.01 -38.61
#